data_631776f7f55d3a610fc126cb684c9498
#
_entry.id   631776f7f55d3a610fc126cb684c9498
#
_cell.length_a   1.000
_cell.length_b   1.000
_cell.length_c   1.000
_cell.angle_alpha   90.00
_cell.angle_beta   90.00
_cell.angle_gamma   90.00
#
_symmetry.space_group_name_H-M   'P 1'
#
loop_
_entity.id
_entity.type
_entity.pdbx_description
1 polymer ?
#
loop_
_entity_poly.entity_id
_entity_poly.type
_entity_poly.pdbx_seq_one_letter_code
_entity_poly.pdbx_strand_id
1 'polypeptide(L)'
;ASDGKANLHQGAVGVGLCLRTGRALRAVQFGNPLRHHPDTGLDLYDLKVPHWDTLLTLAASCYEMSGLGYIGTDMVLDKFRGPMLLELNARPGLAIQIANGRGLVPNLKTIEKLGQVKMNVEQRVNFAKDHFGIFDE
;
A
#
# COMPACT_ATOMS: atom_id res chain seq x y z
N ALA A 1 -10.91 11.01 16.34
CA ALA A 1 -10.00 9.87 16.38
C ALA A 1 -10.71 8.54 16.23
N SER A 2 -10.02 7.55 15.67
CA SER A 2 -10.55 6.20 15.43
C SER A 2 -10.58 5.32 16.70
N ASP A 3 -10.28 5.88 17.86
CA ASP A 3 -10.14 5.17 19.14
C ASP A 3 -9.19 3.95 19.04
N GLY A 4 -8.07 4.14 18.34
CA GLY A 4 -7.05 3.11 18.10
C GLY A 4 -7.40 2.07 17.01
N LYS A 5 -8.53 2.23 16.32
CA LYS A 5 -8.95 1.30 15.26
C LYS A 5 -8.41 1.71 13.90
N ALA A 6 -7.71 0.80 13.23
CA ALA A 6 -7.14 1.00 11.90
C ALA A 6 -8.14 0.70 10.76
N ASN A 7 -9.40 1.12 10.89
CA ASN A 7 -10.45 0.86 9.90
C ASN A 7 -10.98 2.17 9.34
N LEU A 8 -10.91 2.36 8.02
CA LEU A 8 -11.37 3.56 7.31
C LEU A 8 -12.83 3.89 7.60
N HIS A 9 -13.71 2.88 7.69
CA HIS A 9 -15.14 3.06 8.01
C HIS A 9 -15.38 3.48 9.47
N GLN A 10 -14.40 3.29 10.35
CA GLN A 10 -14.45 3.65 11.77
C GLN A 10 -13.66 4.91 12.09
N GLY A 11 -13.30 5.68 11.07
CA GLY A 11 -12.63 6.98 11.24
C GLY A 11 -11.11 6.91 11.29
N ALA A 12 -10.49 5.81 10.90
CA ALA A 12 -9.06 5.79 10.66
C ALA A 12 -8.69 6.70 9.49
N VAL A 13 -7.51 7.29 9.58
CA VAL A 13 -6.91 8.06 8.48
C VAL A 13 -6.29 7.08 7.51
N GLY A 14 -6.69 7.13 6.24
CA GLY A 14 -6.07 6.40 5.14
C GLY A 14 -5.11 7.30 4.38
N VAL A 15 -3.90 6.82 4.13
CA VAL A 15 -2.89 7.55 3.34
C VAL A 15 -2.50 6.70 2.15
N GLY A 16 -2.71 7.23 0.95
CA GLY A 16 -2.19 6.66 -0.29
C GLY A 16 -0.70 6.92 -0.41
N LEU A 17 0.06 5.92 -0.83
CA LEU A 17 1.52 5.99 -0.90
C LEU A 17 2.01 5.83 -2.33
N CYS A 18 3.04 6.57 -2.68
CA CYS A 18 3.81 6.35 -3.90
C CYS A 18 4.54 5.01 -3.78
N LEU A 19 4.26 4.08 -4.72
CA LEU A 19 4.84 2.75 -4.68
C LEU A 19 6.36 2.77 -4.88
N ARG A 20 6.89 3.76 -5.60
CA ARG A 20 8.32 3.92 -5.82
C ARG A 20 9.06 4.37 -4.57
N THR A 21 8.48 5.30 -3.79
CA THR A 21 9.22 6.04 -2.75
C THR A 21 8.72 5.82 -1.33
N GLY A 22 7.50 5.30 -1.15
CA GLY A 22 6.83 5.21 0.16
C GLY A 22 6.36 6.55 0.72
N ARG A 23 6.39 7.63 -0.09
CA ARG A 23 5.89 8.95 0.31
C ARG A 23 4.37 9.02 0.19
N ALA A 24 3.76 9.80 1.06
CA ALA A 24 2.34 10.09 0.98
C ALA A 24 2.01 10.88 -0.29
N LEU A 25 0.92 10.48 -0.96
CA LEU A 25 0.37 11.15 -2.13
C LEU A 25 -0.95 11.84 -1.81
N ARG A 26 -1.72 11.22 -0.95
CA ARG A 26 -3.06 11.65 -0.58
C ARG A 26 -3.43 11.08 0.78
N ALA A 27 -4.22 11.82 1.54
CA ALA A 27 -4.81 11.32 2.78
C ALA A 27 -6.31 11.56 2.80
N VAL A 28 -7.06 10.64 3.41
CA VAL A 28 -8.51 10.69 3.53
C VAL A 28 -8.96 10.24 4.92
N GLN A 29 -10.07 10.81 5.38
CA GLN A 29 -10.81 10.32 6.55
C GLN A 29 -12.31 10.39 6.24
N PHE A 30 -13.05 9.32 6.53
CA PHE A 30 -14.46 9.19 6.14
C PHE A 30 -14.73 9.50 4.66
N GLY A 31 -13.79 9.14 3.77
CA GLY A 31 -13.90 9.41 2.32
C GLY A 31 -13.56 10.84 1.89
N ASN A 32 -13.35 11.77 2.81
CA ASN A 32 -13.00 13.16 2.52
C ASN A 32 -11.48 13.38 2.55
N PRO A 33 -10.94 14.24 1.66
CA PRO A 33 -9.53 14.62 1.69
C PRO A 33 -9.13 15.22 3.04
N LEU A 34 -7.94 14.88 3.51
CA LEU A 34 -7.38 15.34 4.78
C LEU A 34 -5.92 15.74 4.58
N ARG A 35 -5.50 16.88 5.14
CA ARG A 35 -4.09 17.27 5.10
C ARG A 35 -3.38 17.04 6.43
N HIS A 36 -4.01 17.41 7.53
CA HIS A 36 -3.40 17.29 8.85
C HIS A 36 -4.08 16.20 9.67
N HIS A 37 -3.29 15.41 10.38
CA HIS A 37 -3.82 14.36 11.25
C HIS A 37 -4.68 15.00 12.36
N PRO A 38 -5.93 14.56 12.58
CA PRO A 38 -6.89 15.24 13.45
C PRO A 38 -6.45 15.31 14.90
N ASP A 39 -5.69 14.33 15.38
CA ASP A 39 -5.29 14.27 16.79
C ASP A 39 -3.90 14.87 17.04
N THR A 40 -3.00 14.85 16.06
CA THR A 40 -1.60 15.25 16.25
C THR A 40 -1.23 16.54 15.52
N GLY A 41 -2.06 16.98 14.55
CA GLY A 41 -1.79 18.14 13.72
C GLY A 41 -0.66 17.95 12.69
N LEU A 42 -0.05 16.75 12.60
CA LEU A 42 1.02 16.48 11.65
C LEU A 42 0.52 16.61 10.22
N ASP A 43 1.32 17.22 9.33
CA ASP A 43 1.05 17.23 7.89
C ASP A 43 1.26 15.82 7.33
N LEU A 44 0.19 15.23 6.81
CA LEU A 44 0.20 13.87 6.32
C LEU A 44 0.95 13.72 4.99
N TYR A 45 1.13 14.82 4.26
CA TYR A 45 1.87 14.81 2.98
C TYR A 45 3.40 14.77 3.19
N ASP A 46 3.88 15.10 4.39
CA ASP A 46 5.29 14.94 4.74
C ASP A 46 5.65 13.51 5.14
N LEU A 47 4.64 12.65 5.28
CA LEU A 47 4.85 11.26 5.68
C LEU A 47 5.64 10.48 4.63
N LYS A 48 6.68 9.80 5.10
CA LYS A 48 7.41 8.78 4.36
C LYS A 48 7.50 7.53 5.22
N VAL A 49 7.06 6.41 4.67
CA VAL A 49 7.10 5.12 5.37
C VAL A 49 8.55 4.63 5.43
N PRO A 50 9.10 4.38 6.63
CA PRO A 50 10.45 3.81 6.76
C PRO A 50 10.46 2.34 6.29
N HIS A 51 11.66 1.83 5.97
CA HIS A 51 11.85 0.44 5.50
C HIS A 51 10.98 0.06 4.29
N TRP A 52 10.69 1.02 3.41
CA TRP A 52 9.75 0.84 2.30
C TRP A 52 10.13 -0.34 1.39
N ASP A 53 11.41 -0.46 1.03
CA ASP A 53 11.90 -1.54 0.18
C ASP A 53 11.74 -2.92 0.82
N THR A 54 11.94 -3.00 2.14
CA THR A 54 11.71 -4.23 2.91
C THR A 54 10.23 -4.61 2.90
N LEU A 55 9.33 -3.63 3.07
CA LEU A 55 7.88 -3.86 2.99
C LEU A 55 7.47 -4.36 1.61
N LEU A 56 7.96 -3.75 0.53
CA LEU A 56 7.66 -4.19 -0.82
C LEU A 56 8.19 -5.60 -1.11
N THR A 57 9.41 -5.90 -0.64
CA THR A 57 10.01 -7.24 -0.77
C THR A 57 9.19 -8.28 -0.01
N LEU A 58 8.78 -7.97 1.21
CA LEU A 58 7.93 -8.85 2.02
C LEU A 58 6.59 -9.10 1.33
N ALA A 59 5.93 -8.05 0.84
CA ALA A 59 4.67 -8.17 0.10
C ALA A 59 4.81 -9.02 -1.17
N ALA A 60 5.86 -8.79 -1.96
CA ALA A 60 6.12 -9.55 -3.17
C ALA A 60 6.45 -11.03 -2.88
N SER A 61 7.08 -11.34 -1.74
CA SER A 61 7.39 -12.71 -1.31
C SER A 61 6.16 -13.51 -0.89
N CYS A 62 5.04 -12.85 -0.63
CA CYS A 62 3.80 -13.54 -0.24
C CYS A 62 3.23 -14.42 -1.37
N TYR A 63 3.60 -14.18 -2.62
CA TYR A 63 3.25 -15.07 -3.73
C TYR A 63 3.89 -16.46 -3.57
N GLU A 64 5.17 -16.54 -3.22
CA GLU A 64 5.86 -17.81 -2.99
C GLU A 64 5.27 -18.59 -1.82
N MET A 65 4.74 -17.90 -0.83
CA MET A 65 4.11 -18.52 0.35
C MET A 65 2.71 -19.05 0.07
N SER A 66 1.93 -18.35 -0.78
CA SER A 66 0.49 -18.61 -0.95
C SER A 66 0.10 -19.19 -2.32
N GLY A 67 0.93 -18.96 -3.34
CA GLY A 67 0.59 -19.26 -4.74
C GLY A 67 -0.51 -18.37 -5.34
N LEU A 68 -0.96 -17.33 -4.60
CA LEU A 68 -2.04 -16.46 -5.04
C LEU A 68 -1.50 -15.29 -5.87
N GLY A 69 -1.95 -15.18 -7.12
CA GLY A 69 -1.55 -14.09 -8.02
C GLY A 69 -2.18 -12.72 -7.67
N TYR A 70 -3.24 -12.70 -6.86
CA TYR A 70 -3.88 -11.50 -6.31
C TYR A 70 -4.13 -11.69 -4.83
N ILE A 71 -3.55 -10.83 -4.00
CA ILE A 71 -3.56 -10.98 -2.55
C ILE A 71 -3.44 -9.62 -1.87
N GLY A 72 -4.19 -9.40 -0.79
CA GLY A 72 -3.97 -8.32 0.15
C GLY A 72 -2.94 -8.74 1.20
N THR A 73 -2.00 -7.86 1.51
CA THR A 73 -0.99 -8.07 2.54
C THR A 73 -1.13 -6.98 3.61
N ASP A 74 -1.52 -7.37 4.82
CA ASP A 74 -1.61 -6.46 5.95
C ASP A 74 -0.31 -6.50 6.73
N MET A 75 0.38 -5.37 6.78
CA MET A 75 1.70 -5.25 7.40
C MET A 75 1.74 -4.12 8.41
N VAL A 76 2.57 -4.26 9.42
CA VAL A 76 2.84 -3.23 10.42
C VAL A 76 4.33 -2.96 10.53
N LEU A 77 4.64 -1.77 11.02
CA LEU A 77 5.99 -1.38 11.41
C LEU A 77 6.07 -1.45 12.94
N ASP A 78 6.65 -2.53 13.45
CA ASP A 78 6.93 -2.65 14.88
C ASP A 78 8.16 -1.80 15.22
N LYS A 79 8.09 -1.12 16.36
CA LYS A 79 9.17 -0.21 16.81
C LYS A 79 10.52 -0.90 16.99
N PHE A 80 10.52 -2.19 17.36
CA PHE A 80 11.71 -2.94 17.70
C PHE A 80 12.08 -3.99 16.66
N ARG A 81 11.07 -4.54 15.96
CA ARG A 81 11.21 -5.65 15.00
C ARG A 81 11.18 -5.18 13.55
N GLY A 82 10.78 -3.92 13.29
CA GLY A 82 10.63 -3.39 11.94
C GLY A 82 9.39 -3.92 11.20
N PRO A 83 9.45 -4.08 9.88
CA PRO A 83 8.33 -4.56 9.08
C PRO A 83 7.91 -5.99 9.45
N MET A 84 6.61 -6.18 9.68
CA MET A 84 6.03 -7.48 9.99
C MET A 84 4.75 -7.71 9.19
N LEU A 85 4.60 -8.91 8.65
CA LEU A 85 3.35 -9.37 8.04
C LEU A 85 2.39 -9.82 9.14
N LEU A 86 1.17 -9.30 9.12
CA LEU A 86 0.10 -9.71 10.04
C LEU A 86 -0.84 -10.73 9.40
N GLU A 87 -1.32 -10.42 8.19
CA GLU A 87 -2.36 -11.20 7.54
C GLU A 87 -2.19 -11.22 6.02
N LEU A 88 -2.58 -12.33 5.42
CA LEU A 88 -2.76 -12.49 3.97
C LEU A 88 -4.25 -12.67 3.67
N ASN A 89 -4.78 -11.84 2.76
CA ASN A 89 -6.18 -11.89 2.40
C ASN A 89 -6.36 -12.23 0.92
N ALA A 90 -6.93 -13.40 0.64
CA ALA A 90 -7.19 -13.87 -0.73
C ALA A 90 -8.28 -13.05 -1.45
N ARG A 91 -9.11 -12.32 -0.70
CA ARG A 91 -10.17 -11.45 -1.24
C ARG A 91 -10.14 -10.09 -0.55
N PRO A 92 -9.09 -9.28 -0.78
CA PRO A 92 -8.94 -8.01 -0.09
C PRO A 92 -10.08 -7.05 -0.44
N GLY A 93 -10.53 -6.30 0.56
CA GLY A 93 -11.52 -5.25 0.38
C GLY A 93 -10.99 -4.15 -0.54
N LEU A 94 -11.87 -3.61 -1.40
CA LEU A 94 -11.48 -2.59 -2.38
C LEU A 94 -11.54 -1.16 -1.84
N ALA A 95 -12.06 -0.96 -0.63
CA ALA A 95 -12.22 0.37 -0.03
C ALA A 95 -10.88 1.12 0.13
N ILE A 96 -9.77 0.39 0.28
CA ILE A 96 -8.43 1.00 0.40
C ILE A 96 -8.02 1.82 -0.85
N GLN A 97 -8.63 1.56 -2.01
CA GLN A 97 -8.39 2.32 -3.24
C GLN A 97 -8.81 3.80 -3.09
N ILE A 98 -9.74 4.10 -2.17
CA ILE A 98 -10.18 5.46 -1.88
C ILE A 98 -9.01 6.30 -1.35
N ALA A 99 -8.16 5.72 -0.54
CA ALA A 99 -6.96 6.40 -0.02
C ALA A 99 -5.98 6.77 -1.14
N ASN A 100 -5.84 5.91 -2.15
CA ASN A 100 -4.98 6.19 -3.31
C ASN A 100 -5.65 7.14 -4.34
N GLY A 101 -6.96 7.32 -4.28
CA GLY A 101 -7.72 8.07 -5.30
C GLY A 101 -7.68 7.44 -6.70
N ARG A 102 -7.24 6.17 -6.81
CA ARG A 102 -7.11 5.42 -8.07
C ARG A 102 -7.59 3.99 -7.89
N GLY A 103 -8.33 3.49 -8.89
CA GLY A 103 -8.73 2.10 -8.95
C GLY A 103 -7.58 1.18 -9.40
N LEU A 104 -7.67 -0.10 -9.07
CA LEU A 104 -6.68 -1.12 -9.44
C LEU A 104 -6.75 -1.58 -10.89
N VAL A 105 -7.87 -1.37 -11.58
CA VAL A 105 -8.11 -1.91 -12.94
C VAL A 105 -7.01 -1.56 -13.94
N PRO A 106 -6.48 -0.32 -14.01
CA PRO A 106 -5.39 0.00 -14.93
C PRO A 106 -4.13 -0.84 -14.66
N ASN A 107 -3.78 -1.02 -13.38
CA ASN A 107 -2.60 -1.80 -12.98
C ASN A 107 -2.80 -3.29 -13.32
N LEU A 108 -3.98 -3.84 -13.05
CA LEU A 108 -4.31 -5.23 -13.39
C LEU A 108 -4.21 -5.47 -14.90
N LYS A 109 -4.74 -4.56 -15.73
CA LYS A 109 -4.61 -4.65 -17.19
C LYS A 109 -3.15 -4.61 -17.66
N THR A 110 -2.30 -3.85 -16.99
CA THR A 110 -0.86 -3.82 -17.30
C THR A 110 -0.21 -5.16 -16.98
N ILE A 111 -0.56 -5.76 -15.83
CA ILE A 111 -0.06 -7.09 -15.43
C ILE A 111 -0.57 -8.18 -16.39
N GLU A 112 -1.84 -8.15 -16.76
CA GLU A 112 -2.42 -9.11 -17.70
C GLU A 112 -1.70 -9.12 -19.06
N LYS A 113 -1.28 -7.95 -19.54
CA LYS A 113 -0.53 -7.83 -20.82
C LYS A 113 0.86 -8.48 -20.77
N LEU A 114 1.44 -8.69 -19.59
CA LEU A 114 2.72 -9.40 -19.45
C LEU A 114 2.59 -10.90 -19.78
N GLY A 115 1.37 -11.46 -19.71
CA GLY A 115 1.15 -12.88 -19.89
C GLY A 115 1.81 -13.71 -18.78
N GLN A 116 2.38 -14.87 -19.15
CA GLN A 116 3.00 -15.80 -18.20
C GLN A 116 4.49 -15.54 -17.95
N VAL A 117 4.88 -14.28 -17.77
CA VAL A 117 6.28 -13.95 -17.45
C VAL A 117 6.58 -14.33 -16.00
N LYS A 118 7.52 -15.26 -15.82
CA LYS A 118 8.01 -15.61 -14.47
C LYS A 118 9.00 -14.53 -13.99
N MET A 119 8.65 -13.89 -12.88
CA MET A 119 9.49 -12.91 -12.20
C MET A 119 9.83 -13.42 -10.80
N ASN A 120 11.08 -13.24 -10.37
CA ASN A 120 11.45 -13.39 -8.96
C ASN A 120 10.97 -12.18 -8.13
N VAL A 121 11.15 -12.21 -6.83
CA VAL A 121 10.70 -11.17 -5.89
C VAL A 121 11.24 -9.79 -6.28
N GLU A 122 12.54 -9.68 -6.53
CA GLU A 122 13.20 -8.42 -6.88
C GLU A 122 12.67 -7.85 -8.20
N GLN A 123 12.51 -8.69 -9.21
CA GLN A 123 11.95 -8.29 -10.50
C GLN A 123 10.50 -7.79 -10.38
N ARG A 124 9.67 -8.42 -9.54
CA ARG A 124 8.30 -7.94 -9.27
C ARG A 124 8.30 -6.59 -8.57
N VAL A 125 9.18 -6.39 -7.58
CA VAL A 125 9.30 -5.10 -6.88
C VAL A 125 9.75 -3.99 -7.84
N ASN A 126 10.78 -4.24 -8.65
CA ASN A 126 11.28 -3.27 -9.61
C ASN A 126 10.22 -2.94 -10.68
N PHE A 127 9.56 -3.96 -11.23
CA PHE A 127 8.45 -3.77 -12.17
C PHE A 127 7.34 -2.89 -11.56
N ALA A 128 6.93 -3.17 -10.33
CA ALA A 128 5.89 -2.41 -9.66
C ALA A 128 6.29 -0.94 -9.43
N LYS A 129 7.54 -0.69 -9.02
CA LYS A 129 8.06 0.68 -8.87
C LYS A 129 8.10 1.44 -10.20
N ASP A 130 8.47 0.77 -11.27
CA ASP A 130 8.64 1.40 -12.58
C ASP A 130 7.32 1.68 -13.30
N HIS A 131 6.33 0.81 -13.13
CA HIS A 131 5.06 0.91 -13.86
C HIS A 131 3.91 1.49 -13.04
N PHE A 132 3.96 1.35 -11.70
CA PHE A 132 2.88 1.77 -10.81
C PHE A 132 3.28 2.84 -9.82
N GLY A 133 4.58 3.16 -9.74
CA GLY A 133 5.04 4.37 -9.05
C GLY A 133 4.43 5.59 -9.70
N ILE A 134 3.74 6.43 -8.91
CA ILE A 134 3.29 7.72 -9.41
C ILE A 134 4.54 8.57 -9.51
N PHE A 135 4.78 9.10 -10.70
CA PHE A 135 5.79 10.12 -10.93
C PHE A 135 5.12 11.43 -10.50
N ASP A 136 5.67 12.09 -9.48
CA ASP A 136 5.33 13.47 -9.20
C ASP A 136 5.87 14.29 -10.39
N GLU A 137 4.95 14.82 -11.21
CA GLU A 137 5.24 15.88 -12.16
C GLU A 137 5.23 17.24 -11.44
#